data_79f7f700d0627b6666621aadb36826fe
#
_entry.id   79f7f700d0627b6666621aadb36826fe
#
_cell.length_a   1.000
_cell.length_b   1.000
_cell.length_c   1.000
_cell.angle_alpha   90.00
_cell.angle_beta   90.00
_cell.angle_gamma   90.00
#
_symmetry.space_group_name_H-M   'P 1'
#
loop_
_entity.id
_entity.type
_entity.pdbx_description
1 polymer ?
#
loop_
_entity_poly.entity_id
_entity_poly.type
_entity_poly.pdbx_seq_one_letter_code
_entity_poly.pdbx_strand_id
1 'polypeptide(L)'
;MVATYGQGTPNDWIEKKLYTPYNKYGILLMLLIDVLLFGWIGFVVWGIQMIWIPFWAAGVINGIGHWFGYRNGETRDNSKNITPLAVWIGGEELHNNHHLAPASAKFSRRWFELDIGWIYLKVFSLLGLATINTVS
;
A
#
# COMPACT_ATOMS: atom_id res chain seq x y z
N MET A 1 -1.82 4.55 -22.23
CA MET A 1 -1.22 4.52 -20.87
C MET A 1 -1.51 3.20 -20.15
N VAL A 2 -2.77 2.76 -19.94
CA VAL A 2 -3.08 1.48 -19.29
C VAL A 2 -2.47 0.29 -20.06
N ALA A 3 -2.55 0.24 -21.38
CA ALA A 3 -1.98 -0.82 -22.20
C ALA A 3 -0.44 -0.94 -22.10
N THR A 4 0.23 0.15 -21.75
CA THR A 4 1.71 0.19 -21.66
C THR A 4 2.20 -0.16 -20.25
N TYR A 5 1.50 0.30 -19.22
CA TYR A 5 1.92 0.19 -17.82
C TYR A 5 1.09 -0.82 -17.01
N GLY A 6 -0.08 -1.23 -17.51
CA GLY A 6 -0.94 -2.24 -16.87
C GLY A 6 -0.54 -3.68 -17.16
N GLN A 7 0.74 -3.93 -17.48
CA GLN A 7 1.24 -5.29 -17.69
C GLN A 7 1.60 -5.93 -16.34
N GLY A 8 1.22 -7.18 -16.16
CA GLY A 8 1.52 -7.92 -14.94
C GLY A 8 0.34 -8.09 -13.98
N THR A 9 -0.85 -7.64 -14.36
CA THR A 9 -2.09 -8.01 -13.63
C THR A 9 -2.32 -9.51 -13.71
N PRO A 10 -2.90 -10.13 -12.68
CA PRO A 10 -3.24 -11.53 -12.70
C PRO A 10 -4.11 -11.89 -13.92
N ASN A 11 -3.75 -12.96 -14.63
CA ASN A 11 -4.48 -13.40 -15.81
C ASN A 11 -5.55 -14.45 -15.46
N ASP A 12 -6.24 -14.24 -14.34
CA ASP A 12 -7.27 -15.14 -13.84
C ASP A 12 -8.69 -14.72 -14.26
N TRP A 13 -9.67 -15.54 -13.85
CA TRP A 13 -11.07 -15.32 -14.19
C TRP A 13 -11.63 -14.05 -13.50
N ILE A 14 -11.24 -13.79 -12.25
CA ILE A 14 -11.72 -12.64 -11.46
C ILE A 14 -11.26 -11.34 -12.11
N GLU A 15 -9.98 -11.26 -12.47
CA GLU A 15 -9.45 -10.08 -13.16
C GLU A 15 -10.18 -9.80 -14.47
N LYS A 16 -10.31 -10.82 -15.32
CA LYS A 16 -10.92 -10.69 -16.66
C LYS A 16 -12.42 -10.41 -16.63
N LYS A 17 -13.16 -11.00 -15.71
CA LYS A 17 -14.62 -10.96 -15.70
C LYS A 17 -15.20 -9.94 -14.71
N LEU A 18 -14.44 -9.55 -13.70
CA LEU A 18 -14.93 -8.68 -12.64
C LEU A 18 -14.13 -7.38 -12.57
N TYR A 19 -12.84 -7.44 -12.28
CA TYR A 19 -12.08 -6.21 -11.98
C TYR A 19 -11.85 -5.34 -13.22
N THR A 20 -11.31 -5.88 -14.30
CA THR A 20 -11.05 -5.11 -15.52
C THR A 20 -12.30 -4.46 -16.12
N PRO A 21 -13.43 -5.19 -16.34
CA PRO A 21 -14.63 -4.58 -16.95
C PRO A 21 -15.36 -3.62 -16.01
N TYR A 22 -15.32 -3.85 -14.69
CA TYR A 22 -16.14 -3.15 -13.70
C TYR A 22 -15.37 -2.27 -12.73
N ASN A 23 -14.11 -1.99 -12.99
CA ASN A 23 -13.23 -1.22 -12.09
C ASN A 23 -13.82 0.12 -11.62
N LYS A 24 -14.57 0.80 -12.50
CA LYS A 24 -15.24 2.08 -12.18
C LYS A 24 -16.44 1.90 -11.25
N TYR A 25 -17.09 0.74 -11.31
CA TYR A 25 -18.29 0.48 -10.52
C TYR A 25 -17.98 0.07 -9.08
N GLY A 26 -16.77 -0.40 -8.79
CA GLY A 26 -16.35 -0.73 -7.44
C GLY A 26 -16.46 0.45 -6.47
N ILE A 27 -16.10 1.64 -6.94
CA ILE A 27 -16.19 2.89 -6.16
C ILE A 27 -17.65 3.24 -5.87
N LEU A 28 -18.54 3.10 -6.85
CA LEU A 28 -19.98 3.35 -6.68
C LEU A 28 -20.65 2.28 -5.79
N LEU A 29 -20.26 1.03 -5.93
CA LEU A 29 -20.73 -0.07 -5.08
C LEU A 29 -20.33 0.18 -3.62
N MET A 30 -19.11 0.64 -3.36
CA MET A 30 -18.64 0.97 -2.03
C MET A 30 -19.45 2.12 -1.42
N LEU A 31 -19.73 3.18 -2.20
CA LEU A 31 -20.62 4.26 -1.78
C LEU A 31 -22.01 3.73 -1.41
N LEU A 32 -22.59 2.87 -2.24
CA LEU A 32 -23.90 2.28 -1.98
C LEU A 32 -23.90 1.47 -0.68
N ILE A 33 -22.90 0.63 -0.47
CA ILE A 33 -22.76 -0.18 0.76
C ILE A 33 -22.63 0.73 1.99
N ASP A 34 -21.78 1.75 1.95
CA ASP A 34 -21.60 2.68 3.06
C ASP A 34 -22.90 3.42 3.40
N VAL A 35 -23.64 3.87 2.39
CA VAL A 35 -24.93 4.56 2.61
C VAL A 35 -26.01 3.60 3.13
N LEU A 36 -26.05 2.36 2.66
CA LEU A 36 -26.98 1.34 3.18
C LEU A 36 -26.69 0.96 4.64
N LEU A 37 -25.40 0.90 5.03
CA LEU A 37 -25.01 0.53 6.39
C LEU A 37 -25.11 1.69 7.38
N PHE A 38 -24.77 2.91 6.95
CA PHE A 38 -24.60 4.06 7.85
C PHE A 38 -25.54 5.24 7.54
N GLY A 39 -26.48 5.08 6.58
CA GLY A 39 -27.36 6.15 6.14
C GLY A 39 -26.57 7.33 5.54
N TRP A 40 -26.99 8.56 5.84
CA TRP A 40 -26.31 9.75 5.29
C TRP A 40 -24.83 9.87 5.75
N ILE A 41 -24.46 9.32 6.91
CA ILE A 41 -23.07 9.29 7.38
C ILE A 41 -22.20 8.46 6.41
N GLY A 42 -22.77 7.50 5.69
CA GLY A 42 -22.09 6.71 4.67
C GLY A 42 -21.41 7.56 3.59
N PHE A 43 -21.96 8.71 3.22
CA PHE A 43 -21.29 9.64 2.31
C PHE A 43 -19.99 10.20 2.91
N VAL A 44 -19.97 10.46 4.21
CA VAL A 44 -18.78 10.96 4.90
C VAL A 44 -17.72 9.85 5.00
N VAL A 45 -18.13 8.64 5.37
CA VAL A 45 -17.26 7.46 5.44
C VAL A 45 -16.61 7.20 4.08
N TRP A 46 -17.43 7.13 3.03
CA TRP A 46 -16.94 6.95 1.67
C TRP A 46 -15.98 8.08 1.23
N GLY A 47 -16.32 9.34 1.52
CA GLY A 47 -15.46 10.47 1.20
C GLY A 47 -14.09 10.40 1.88
N ILE A 48 -14.04 9.99 3.15
CA ILE A 48 -12.78 9.75 3.88
C ILE A 48 -11.99 8.61 3.23
N GLN A 49 -12.64 7.50 2.89
CA GLN A 49 -12.00 6.37 2.20
C GLN A 49 -11.38 6.80 0.86
N MET A 50 -12.07 7.63 0.08
CA MET A 50 -11.58 8.11 -1.22
C MET A 50 -10.37 9.05 -1.09
N ILE A 51 -10.28 9.83 -0.02
CA ILE A 51 -9.15 10.75 0.22
C ILE A 51 -7.99 10.05 0.90
N TRP A 52 -8.23 9.00 1.69
CA TRP A 52 -7.23 8.35 2.54
C TRP A 52 -6.00 7.89 1.76
N ILE A 53 -6.21 7.07 0.73
CA ILE A 53 -5.09 6.53 -0.05
C ILE A 53 -4.33 7.62 -0.83
N PRO A 54 -4.97 8.52 -1.60
CA PRO A 54 -4.25 9.62 -2.26
C PRO A 54 -3.49 10.51 -1.28
N PHE A 55 -4.06 10.83 -0.12
CA PHE A 55 -3.39 11.64 0.88
C PHE A 55 -2.13 10.95 1.41
N TRP A 56 -2.25 9.70 1.86
CA TRP A 56 -1.12 8.98 2.44
C TRP A 56 -0.11 8.52 1.40
N ALA A 57 -0.54 7.84 0.33
CA ALA A 57 0.37 7.29 -0.65
C ALA A 57 1.05 8.37 -1.51
N ALA A 58 0.29 9.33 -2.05
CA ALA A 58 0.86 10.37 -2.89
C ALA A 58 1.44 11.54 -2.07
N GLY A 59 0.69 12.05 -1.09
CA GLY A 59 1.11 13.21 -0.29
C GLY A 59 2.20 12.86 0.72
N VAL A 60 1.96 11.91 1.60
CA VAL A 60 2.90 11.59 2.68
C VAL A 60 4.04 10.72 2.17
N ILE A 61 3.78 9.57 1.61
CA ILE A 61 4.84 8.63 1.22
C ILE A 61 5.66 9.17 0.05
N ASN A 62 5.05 9.49 -1.07
CA ASN A 62 5.78 9.98 -2.24
C ASN A 62 6.19 11.47 -2.12
N GLY A 63 5.49 12.28 -1.35
CA GLY A 63 5.86 13.67 -1.10
C GLY A 63 6.90 13.79 0.01
N ILE A 64 6.49 13.57 1.27
CA ILE A 64 7.37 13.72 2.43
C ILE A 64 8.50 12.68 2.40
N GLY A 65 8.22 11.44 2.01
CA GLY A 65 9.21 10.37 1.92
C GLY A 65 10.34 10.60 0.93
N HIS A 66 10.24 11.59 0.02
CA HIS A 66 11.35 12.04 -0.82
C HIS A 66 12.00 13.34 -0.34
N TRP A 67 11.43 13.99 0.68
CA TRP A 67 11.93 15.26 1.20
C TRP A 67 12.52 15.15 2.61
N PHE A 68 11.84 14.45 3.53
CA PHE A 68 12.19 14.40 4.95
C PHE A 68 12.44 12.97 5.43
N GLY A 69 13.43 12.81 6.31
CA GLY A 69 13.72 11.55 6.97
C GLY A 69 15.20 11.14 6.84
N TYR A 70 15.48 9.90 7.23
CA TYR A 70 16.83 9.31 7.17
C TYR A 70 16.95 8.28 6.02
N ARG A 71 18.18 7.90 5.71
CA ARG A 71 18.49 6.89 4.67
C ARG A 71 19.34 5.79 5.27
N ASN A 72 19.02 4.55 4.90
CA ASN A 72 19.86 3.39 5.22
C ASN A 72 20.79 3.02 4.07
N GLY A 73 20.56 3.52 2.89
CA GLY A 73 21.41 3.31 1.73
C GLY A 73 21.10 4.25 0.58
N GLU A 74 21.99 4.23 -0.43
CA GLU A 74 21.86 5.06 -1.61
C GLU A 74 20.90 4.43 -2.62
N THR A 75 19.92 5.21 -3.08
CA THR A 75 18.99 4.90 -4.14
C THR A 75 19.17 5.87 -5.31
N ARG A 76 18.64 5.54 -6.47
CA ARG A 76 18.70 6.41 -7.65
C ARG A 76 17.85 7.68 -7.50
N ASP A 77 17.01 7.70 -6.50
CA ASP A 77 16.10 8.80 -6.15
C ASP A 77 16.41 9.37 -4.77
N ASN A 78 15.58 10.29 -4.32
CA ASN A 78 15.74 10.98 -3.04
C ASN A 78 14.91 10.31 -1.91
N SER A 79 14.53 9.05 -2.06
CA SER A 79 13.72 8.34 -1.05
C SER A 79 14.39 8.33 0.32
N LYS A 80 13.59 8.53 1.35
CA LYS A 80 14.00 8.57 2.76
C LYS A 80 13.02 7.78 3.62
N ASN A 81 13.49 7.23 4.70
CA ASN A 81 12.63 6.64 5.73
C ASN A 81 12.08 7.79 6.58
N ILE A 82 10.76 8.00 6.54
CA ILE A 82 10.09 9.11 7.24
C ILE A 82 10.25 8.98 8.75
N THR A 83 10.04 7.75 9.24
CA THR A 83 10.13 7.39 10.65
C THR A 83 10.55 5.94 10.80
N PRO A 84 11.25 5.55 11.87
CA PRO A 84 11.53 4.14 12.14
C PRO A 84 10.30 3.36 12.62
N LEU A 85 9.22 4.05 13.01
CA LEU A 85 7.95 3.43 13.43
C LEU A 85 6.99 3.39 12.23
N ALA A 86 7.11 2.37 11.42
CA ALA A 86 6.31 2.19 10.23
C ALA A 86 5.02 1.42 10.54
N VAL A 87 4.06 2.10 11.16
CA VAL A 87 2.82 1.52 11.67
C VAL A 87 1.54 2.04 11.01
N TRP A 88 1.59 3.20 10.32
CA TRP A 88 0.41 3.88 9.80
C TRP A 88 0.02 3.43 8.40
N ILE A 89 1.02 3.09 7.56
CA ILE A 89 0.81 2.77 6.13
C ILE A 89 1.49 1.44 5.79
N GLY A 90 1.37 0.46 6.68
CA GLY A 90 1.80 -0.90 6.39
C GLY A 90 3.30 -1.09 6.18
N GLY A 91 4.15 -0.19 6.67
CA GLY A 91 5.61 -0.27 6.51
C GLY A 91 6.17 0.74 5.50
N GLU A 92 5.33 1.39 4.69
CA GLU A 92 5.74 2.32 3.62
C GLU A 92 6.46 3.57 4.13
N GLU A 93 6.38 3.89 5.42
CA GLU A 93 7.17 4.93 6.07
C GLU A 93 8.68 4.65 6.00
N LEU A 94 9.07 3.38 5.82
CA LEU A 94 10.45 2.95 5.54
C LEU A 94 10.77 3.04 4.03
N HIS A 95 10.47 4.16 3.44
CA HIS A 95 10.42 4.36 2.00
C HIS A 95 11.79 4.24 1.30
N ASN A 96 12.88 4.68 1.94
CA ASN A 96 14.22 4.41 1.41
C ASN A 96 14.55 2.91 1.41
N ASN A 97 14.17 2.19 2.46
CA ASN A 97 14.38 0.74 2.52
C ASN A 97 13.59 0.01 1.44
N HIS A 98 12.34 0.44 1.20
CA HIS A 98 11.52 -0.07 0.11
C HIS A 98 12.18 0.16 -1.26
N HIS A 99 12.67 1.36 -1.54
CA HIS A 99 13.38 1.70 -2.78
C HIS A 99 14.72 0.98 -2.95
N LEU A 100 15.40 0.61 -1.85
CA LEU A 100 16.62 -0.21 -1.91
C LEU A 100 16.34 -1.65 -2.32
N ALA A 101 15.17 -2.19 -2.00
CA ALA A 101 14.77 -3.55 -2.34
C ALA A 101 13.27 -3.63 -2.61
N PRO A 102 12.80 -3.16 -3.78
CA PRO A 102 11.37 -3.05 -4.09
C PRO A 102 10.62 -4.39 -4.08
N ALA A 103 11.32 -5.50 -4.29
CA ALA A 103 10.74 -6.84 -4.26
C ALA A 103 10.71 -7.49 -2.87
N SER A 104 11.28 -6.83 -1.85
CA SER A 104 11.31 -7.37 -0.49
C SER A 104 9.96 -7.22 0.20
N ALA A 105 9.50 -8.31 0.80
CA ALA A 105 8.31 -8.28 1.65
C ALA A 105 8.57 -7.65 3.04
N LYS A 106 9.82 -7.46 3.40
CA LYS A 106 10.24 -6.83 4.66
C LYS A 106 10.94 -5.51 4.34
N PHE A 107 10.44 -4.42 4.90
CA PHE A 107 11.04 -3.11 4.71
C PHE A 107 12.01 -2.72 5.83
N SER A 108 11.82 -3.20 7.07
CA SER A 108 12.78 -2.94 8.15
C SER A 108 14.14 -3.57 7.87
N ARG A 109 15.23 -2.78 8.01
CA ARG A 109 16.63 -3.20 7.83
C ARG A 109 17.47 -3.04 9.09
N ARG A 110 17.06 -2.14 9.98
CA ARG A 110 17.74 -1.86 11.24
C ARG A 110 16.95 -2.43 12.41
N TRP A 111 17.62 -2.77 13.50
CA TRP A 111 17.01 -3.36 14.68
C TRP A 111 15.97 -2.45 15.36
N PHE A 112 16.10 -1.13 15.19
CA PHE A 112 15.19 -0.12 15.75
C PHE A 112 13.99 0.20 14.85
N GLU A 113 13.90 -0.38 13.65
CA GLU A 113 12.81 -0.15 12.73
C GLU A 113 11.69 -1.15 12.99
N LEU A 114 10.49 -0.62 13.25
CA LEU A 114 9.26 -1.39 13.38
C LEU A 114 8.50 -1.37 12.05
N ASP A 115 8.28 -2.54 11.49
CA ASP A 115 7.60 -2.75 10.22
C ASP A 115 6.33 -3.56 10.48
N ILE A 116 5.19 -2.86 10.61
CA ILE A 116 3.90 -3.51 10.92
C ILE A 116 3.43 -4.38 9.75
N GLY A 117 3.70 -3.98 8.51
CA GLY A 117 3.36 -4.76 7.33
C GLY A 117 4.05 -6.12 7.32
N TRP A 118 5.33 -6.15 7.65
CA TRP A 118 6.09 -7.38 7.81
C TRP A 118 5.52 -8.28 8.93
N ILE A 119 5.13 -7.69 10.07
CA ILE A 119 4.52 -8.44 11.16
C ILE A 119 3.23 -9.12 10.68
N TYR A 120 2.34 -8.39 9.99
CA TYR A 120 1.10 -8.96 9.43
C TYR A 120 1.39 -10.07 8.42
N LEU A 121 2.33 -9.87 7.50
CA LEU A 121 2.70 -10.89 6.52
C LEU A 121 3.23 -12.16 7.20
N LYS A 122 4.02 -12.03 8.26
CA LYS A 122 4.47 -13.19 9.03
C LYS A 122 3.32 -13.94 9.70
N VAL A 123 2.38 -13.22 10.31
CA VAL A 123 1.19 -13.83 10.93
C VAL A 123 0.35 -14.56 9.86
N PHE A 124 0.08 -13.92 8.73
CA PHE A 124 -0.67 -14.56 7.64
C PHE A 124 0.07 -15.77 7.05
N SER A 125 1.38 -15.70 6.95
CA SER A 125 2.18 -16.84 6.50
C SER A 125 2.13 -18.02 7.49
N LEU A 126 2.17 -17.75 8.78
CA LEU A 126 2.02 -18.79 9.82
C LEU A 126 0.64 -19.44 9.79
N LEU A 127 -0.40 -18.68 9.41
CA LEU A 127 -1.76 -19.18 9.25
C LEU A 127 -2.01 -19.86 7.90
N GLY A 128 -1.01 -19.94 7.02
CA GLY A 128 -1.15 -20.49 5.68
C GLY A 128 -1.94 -19.61 4.71
N LEU A 129 -2.18 -18.34 5.05
CA LEU A 129 -2.95 -17.37 4.25
C LEU A 129 -2.08 -16.56 3.28
N ALA A 130 -0.76 -16.59 3.43
CA ALA A 130 0.18 -15.89 2.56
C ALA A 130 1.47 -16.68 2.38
N THR A 131 2.10 -16.53 1.22
CA THR A 131 3.44 -17.06 0.94
C THR A 131 4.42 -15.91 0.79
N ILE A 132 5.51 -15.94 1.55
CA ILE A 132 6.57 -14.93 1.49
C ILE A 132 7.63 -15.41 0.51
N ASN A 133 7.77 -14.73 -0.62
CA ASN A 133 8.69 -15.13 -1.69
C ASN A 133 10.08 -14.50 -1.56
N THR A 134 10.16 -13.23 -1.12
CA THR A 134 11.42 -12.48 -1.09
C THR A 134 11.56 -11.70 0.20
N VAL A 135 12.69 -11.86 0.86
CA VAL A 135 13.12 -11.05 2.02
C VAL A 135 14.60 -10.69 1.80
N SER A 136 14.92 -9.41 1.84
CA SER A 136 16.29 -8.89 1.65
C SER A 136 16.74 -8.02 2.81
#